data_57606efc2961fa106b1682c80982b290
#
_entry.id   57606efc2961fa106b1682c80982b290
#
_cell.length_a   1.000
_cell.length_b   1.000
_cell.length_c   1.000
_cell.angle_alpha   90.00
_cell.angle_beta   90.00
_cell.angle_gamma   90.00
#
_symmetry.space_group_name_H-M   'P 1'
#
loop_
_entity.id
_entity.type
_entity.pdbx_description
1 polymer ?
#
loop_
_entity_poly.entity_id
_entity_poly.type
_entity_poly.pdbx_seq_one_letter_code
_entity_poly.pdbx_strand_id
1 'polypeptide(L)'
;MANRDELLIIRAARAGQAVAQLALGKRYLFGGGGLPKSLSTALHWLERAAEQNQRDAWILIGAHIPYDVSSQVGEPLRAAIWYERAFEEGQPGAGLVLAMLVFANWTRAHQALQQKALQALHFAAESGLPQGQWLLAQQKGAKEFAARSPIGLSKEVMERRATALEWAARAAKGGIIDAQRLMADSAWREFDYVKYLFWALPIAHDSERRTVTSVTKRKVYTEQDLQIFSRCATALLMTMDTNTNLIDRYLKILADSGESKAQFSLGLWMARMDHTGAKINAIPGVAHYKKAIRWLSQAAEQGLSAAWYVMSRIYLKPEFSRRCLAEARRHLEMAAKTGHMRAQLELGLAAWRGRRNDPRSDIRALYWLQQARDQGSTEAIKLIKKITQPVRLSEWARIAREKFNREMSAQYPFLVVRIELGYWFGLTRAEALLLQIESADHGHCLEVDIREEHPRSRRRLIEIKTGEQRQALERFEQLREKFSEHATTAEGNYRQRLYRFRNLMSTRKRFSPNNTLCT
;
A
#
# COMPACT_ATOMS: atom_id res chain seq x y z
N MET A 1 -16.76 36.10 48.93
CA MET A 1 -17.44 35.69 50.20
C MET A 1 -18.93 35.62 49.94
N ALA A 2 -19.62 34.56 50.37
CA ALA A 2 -21.06 34.46 50.21
C ALA A 2 -21.77 35.59 51.00
N ASN A 3 -22.73 36.27 50.40
CA ASN A 3 -23.49 37.33 51.01
C ASN A 3 -24.43 36.73 52.11
N ARG A 4 -24.89 37.55 53.07
CA ARG A 4 -25.76 37.12 54.20
C ARG A 4 -27.00 36.34 53.70
N ASP A 5 -27.59 36.78 52.60
CA ASP A 5 -28.76 36.17 51.98
C ASP A 5 -28.46 34.77 51.40
N GLU A 6 -27.26 34.54 50.97
CA GLU A 6 -26.82 33.24 50.44
C GLU A 6 -26.60 32.21 51.53
N LEU A 7 -26.07 32.62 52.68
CA LEU A 7 -25.96 31.76 53.83
C LEU A 7 -27.33 31.28 54.29
N LEU A 8 -28.37 32.12 54.18
CA LEU A 8 -29.75 31.74 54.51
C LEU A 8 -30.29 30.73 53.49
N ILE A 9 -30.04 30.92 52.19
CA ILE A 9 -30.44 29.95 51.16
C ILE A 9 -29.74 28.60 51.37
N ILE A 10 -28.45 28.61 51.65
CA ILE A 10 -27.68 27.38 51.91
C ILE A 10 -28.23 26.63 53.13
N ARG A 11 -28.53 27.34 54.22
CA ARG A 11 -29.12 26.74 55.41
C ARG A 11 -30.52 26.15 55.14
N ALA A 12 -31.36 26.88 54.42
CA ALA A 12 -32.71 26.45 54.06
C ALA A 12 -32.68 25.24 53.08
N ALA A 13 -31.76 25.24 52.11
CA ALA A 13 -31.56 24.11 51.21
C ALA A 13 -31.07 22.84 51.93
N ARG A 14 -30.15 22.99 52.89
CA ARG A 14 -29.70 21.89 53.77
C ARG A 14 -30.80 21.39 54.69
N ALA A 15 -31.70 22.26 55.14
CA ALA A 15 -32.90 21.92 55.92
C ALA A 15 -33.99 21.21 55.10
N GLY A 16 -33.77 21.01 53.77
CA GLY A 16 -34.68 20.27 52.92
C GLY A 16 -35.72 21.09 52.15
N GLN A 17 -35.70 22.44 52.25
CA GLN A 17 -36.70 23.28 51.58
C GLN A 17 -36.51 23.24 50.04
N ALA A 18 -37.51 22.76 49.31
CA ALA A 18 -37.46 22.56 47.86
C ALA A 18 -37.16 23.86 47.07
N VAL A 19 -37.77 24.96 47.45
CA VAL A 19 -37.53 26.26 46.78
C VAL A 19 -36.12 26.76 47.01
N ALA A 20 -35.55 26.57 48.21
CA ALA A 20 -34.17 26.92 48.52
C ALA A 20 -33.18 26.02 47.80
N GLN A 21 -33.45 24.71 47.67
CA GLN A 21 -32.66 23.77 46.87
C GLN A 21 -32.63 24.15 45.41
N LEU A 22 -33.78 24.49 44.81
CA LEU A 22 -33.86 24.99 43.44
C LEU A 22 -33.07 26.29 43.26
N ALA A 23 -33.20 27.26 44.16
CA ALA A 23 -32.45 28.50 44.14
C ALA A 23 -30.95 28.29 44.23
N LEU A 24 -30.49 27.37 45.11
CA LEU A 24 -29.09 27.02 45.27
C LEU A 24 -28.57 26.28 44.04
N GLY A 25 -29.34 25.37 43.44
CA GLY A 25 -29.04 24.69 42.21
C GLY A 25 -28.87 25.68 41.04
N LYS A 26 -29.74 26.65 40.88
CA LYS A 26 -29.64 27.74 39.89
C LYS A 26 -28.33 28.54 40.06
N ARG A 27 -27.91 28.82 41.28
CA ARG A 27 -26.67 29.56 41.56
C ARG A 27 -25.41 28.79 41.17
N TYR A 28 -25.34 27.49 41.47
CA TYR A 28 -24.24 26.65 41.03
C TYR A 28 -24.27 26.41 39.53
N LEU A 29 -25.43 26.44 38.89
CA LEU A 29 -25.57 26.25 37.44
C LEU A 29 -25.03 27.43 36.63
N PHE A 30 -25.45 28.65 37.01
CA PHE A 30 -25.12 29.88 36.27
C PHE A 30 -23.97 30.67 36.89
N GLY A 31 -23.60 30.38 38.12
CA GLY A 31 -22.75 31.20 38.95
C GLY A 31 -23.56 32.34 39.55
N GLY A 32 -23.14 32.91 40.65
CA GLY A 32 -23.77 34.06 41.28
C GLY A 32 -23.66 34.02 42.79
N GLY A 33 -23.83 35.18 43.41
CA GLY A 33 -23.81 35.31 44.85
C GLY A 33 -22.51 34.87 45.51
N GLY A 34 -21.38 34.94 44.85
CA GLY A 34 -20.08 34.50 45.36
C GLY A 34 -19.85 32.98 45.33
N LEU A 35 -20.79 32.21 44.75
CA LEU A 35 -20.63 30.76 44.56
C LEU A 35 -20.00 30.46 43.18
N PRO A 36 -19.02 29.54 43.12
CA PRO A 36 -18.43 29.14 41.86
C PRO A 36 -19.41 28.33 40.99
N LYS A 37 -19.33 28.44 39.66
CA LYS A 37 -20.07 27.58 38.75
C LYS A 37 -19.61 26.14 38.89
N SER A 38 -20.54 25.21 39.18
CA SER A 38 -20.27 23.76 39.32
C SER A 38 -21.49 22.97 38.87
N LEU A 39 -21.38 22.33 37.71
CA LEU A 39 -22.50 21.56 37.14
C LEU A 39 -22.84 20.32 37.98
N SER A 40 -21.85 19.65 38.60
CA SER A 40 -22.07 18.50 39.45
C SER A 40 -22.78 18.88 40.75
N THR A 41 -22.40 20.00 41.38
CA THR A 41 -23.06 20.52 42.58
C THR A 41 -24.45 21.05 42.23
N ALA A 42 -24.62 21.69 41.08
CA ALA A 42 -25.93 22.13 40.60
C ALA A 42 -26.88 20.95 40.41
N LEU A 43 -26.40 19.85 39.75
CA LEU A 43 -27.20 18.64 39.58
C LEU A 43 -27.66 18.08 40.90
N HIS A 44 -26.76 17.94 41.88
CA HIS A 44 -27.10 17.44 43.21
C HIS A 44 -28.25 18.22 43.91
N TRP A 45 -28.23 19.56 43.86
CA TRP A 45 -29.28 20.35 44.47
C TRP A 45 -30.56 20.37 43.63
N LEU A 46 -30.47 20.37 42.33
CA LEU A 46 -31.62 20.30 41.43
C LEU A 46 -32.34 18.94 41.53
N GLU A 47 -31.62 17.83 41.63
CA GLU A 47 -32.22 16.50 41.86
C GLU A 47 -33.06 16.47 43.16
N ARG A 48 -32.52 16.99 44.25
CA ARG A 48 -33.27 17.08 45.54
C ARG A 48 -34.52 17.94 45.41
N ALA A 49 -34.46 19.05 44.65
CA ALA A 49 -35.63 19.87 44.38
C ALA A 49 -36.64 19.13 43.48
N ALA A 50 -36.17 18.39 42.50
CA ALA A 50 -36.99 17.60 41.58
C ALA A 50 -37.69 16.42 42.29
N GLU A 51 -37.01 15.76 43.27
CA GLU A 51 -37.61 14.73 44.15
C GLU A 51 -38.82 15.28 44.93
N GLN A 52 -38.83 16.57 45.22
CA GLN A 52 -39.96 17.28 45.85
C GLN A 52 -40.92 17.91 44.81
N ASN A 53 -40.95 17.38 43.60
CA ASN A 53 -41.84 17.79 42.51
C ASN A 53 -41.69 19.26 42.05
N GLN A 54 -40.51 19.87 42.21
CA GLN A 54 -40.25 21.19 41.65
C GLN A 54 -40.03 21.08 40.12
N ARG A 55 -41.05 21.44 39.34
CA ARG A 55 -41.04 21.39 37.86
C ARG A 55 -39.82 22.09 37.23
N ASP A 56 -39.50 23.28 37.72
CA ASP A 56 -38.36 24.05 37.24
C ASP A 56 -37.04 23.30 37.38
N ALA A 57 -36.92 22.38 38.36
CA ALA A 57 -35.69 21.68 38.61
C ALA A 57 -35.36 20.69 37.49
N TRP A 58 -36.30 19.83 37.07
CA TRP A 58 -36.01 18.91 35.94
C TRP A 58 -35.94 19.62 34.60
N ILE A 59 -36.65 20.74 34.40
CA ILE A 59 -36.50 21.60 33.23
C ILE A 59 -35.05 22.13 33.14
N LEU A 60 -34.50 22.62 34.24
CA LEU A 60 -33.12 23.10 34.30
C LEU A 60 -32.09 21.99 34.11
N ILE A 61 -32.32 20.81 34.70
CA ILE A 61 -31.48 19.62 34.46
C ILE A 61 -31.45 19.29 32.98
N GLY A 62 -32.61 19.16 32.33
CA GLY A 62 -32.71 18.81 30.91
C GLY A 62 -32.09 19.84 29.97
N ALA A 63 -32.19 21.15 30.33
CA ALA A 63 -31.69 22.23 29.48
C ALA A 63 -30.17 22.48 29.59
N HIS A 64 -29.60 22.26 30.80
CA HIS A 64 -28.25 22.77 31.07
C HIS A 64 -27.24 21.74 31.58
N ILE A 65 -27.67 20.58 32.03
CA ILE A 65 -26.77 19.53 32.53
C ILE A 65 -26.46 18.55 31.37
N PRO A 66 -25.21 18.49 30.91
CA PRO A 66 -24.82 17.59 29.80
C PRO A 66 -24.66 16.15 30.28
N TYR A 67 -24.66 15.22 29.31
CA TYR A 67 -24.50 13.79 29.56
C TYR A 67 -23.23 13.45 30.38
N ASP A 68 -22.10 14.09 30.10
CA ASP A 68 -20.84 13.81 30.80
C ASP A 68 -20.91 14.01 32.30
N VAL A 69 -21.68 14.99 32.77
CA VAL A 69 -21.88 15.27 34.18
C VAL A 69 -22.84 14.22 34.80
N SER A 70 -23.93 13.90 34.11
CA SER A 70 -24.95 12.98 34.60
C SER A 70 -24.50 11.51 34.60
N SER A 71 -23.61 11.14 33.68
CA SER A 71 -23.03 9.80 33.57
C SER A 71 -22.03 9.48 34.69
N GLN A 72 -21.45 10.49 35.34
CA GLN A 72 -20.48 10.36 36.43
C GLN A 72 -21.14 10.22 37.80
N VAL A 73 -22.45 10.42 37.88
CA VAL A 73 -23.20 10.20 39.13
C VAL A 73 -23.32 8.69 39.42
N GLY A 74 -23.27 8.28 40.68
CA GLY A 74 -23.20 6.86 41.08
C GLY A 74 -24.32 5.97 40.52
N GLU A 75 -25.49 6.53 40.19
CA GLU A 75 -26.62 5.81 39.58
C GLU A 75 -27.17 6.56 38.35
N PRO A 76 -26.57 6.39 37.15
CA PRO A 76 -26.98 7.15 35.97
C PRO A 76 -28.46 6.96 35.56
N LEU A 77 -29.03 5.78 35.79
CA LEU A 77 -30.44 5.51 35.48
C LEU A 77 -31.40 6.27 36.42
N ARG A 78 -30.97 6.65 37.64
CA ARG A 78 -31.76 7.52 38.50
C ARG A 78 -31.87 8.94 37.95
N ALA A 79 -30.74 9.45 37.43
CA ALA A 79 -30.74 10.74 36.77
C ALA A 79 -31.61 10.73 35.49
N ALA A 80 -31.73 9.60 34.79
CA ALA A 80 -32.54 9.45 33.57
C ALA A 80 -34.03 9.84 33.80
N ILE A 81 -34.57 9.66 35.01
CA ILE A 81 -35.95 10.03 35.36
C ILE A 81 -36.19 11.54 35.17
N TRP A 82 -35.20 12.35 35.50
CA TRP A 82 -35.32 13.82 35.37
C TRP A 82 -35.27 14.26 33.93
N TYR A 83 -34.45 13.60 33.09
CA TYR A 83 -34.41 13.83 31.66
C TYR A 83 -35.66 13.32 30.94
N GLU A 84 -36.29 12.22 31.44
CA GLU A 84 -37.57 11.73 30.96
C GLU A 84 -38.66 12.78 31.15
N ARG A 85 -38.78 13.34 32.39
CA ARG A 85 -39.75 14.41 32.68
C ARG A 85 -39.48 15.68 31.84
N ALA A 86 -38.23 16.09 31.71
CA ALA A 86 -37.87 17.23 30.90
C ALA A 86 -38.16 17.00 29.40
N PHE A 87 -38.00 15.77 28.90
CA PHE A 87 -38.40 15.38 27.55
C PHE A 87 -39.92 15.47 27.33
N GLU A 88 -40.70 15.00 28.32
CA GLU A 88 -42.17 15.12 28.30
C GLU A 88 -42.65 16.59 28.26
N GLU A 89 -41.85 17.52 28.76
CA GLU A 89 -42.07 18.97 28.65
C GLU A 89 -41.63 19.52 27.28
N GLY A 90 -41.23 18.67 26.32
CA GLY A 90 -40.86 19.03 24.95
C GLY A 90 -39.44 19.53 24.74
N GLN A 91 -38.49 19.18 25.61
CA GLN A 91 -37.09 19.57 25.47
C GLN A 91 -36.28 18.51 24.67
N PRO A 92 -35.84 18.82 23.42
CA PRO A 92 -35.10 17.85 22.59
C PRO A 92 -33.75 17.48 23.19
N GLY A 93 -33.04 18.44 23.81
CA GLY A 93 -31.76 18.20 24.49
C GLY A 93 -31.83 17.19 25.61
N ALA A 94 -32.91 17.27 26.44
CA ALA A 94 -33.18 16.30 27.49
C ALA A 94 -33.43 14.91 26.90
N GLY A 95 -34.20 14.81 25.82
CA GLY A 95 -34.42 13.56 25.09
C GLY A 95 -33.14 12.91 24.58
N LEU A 96 -32.20 13.70 24.11
CA LEU A 96 -30.88 13.20 23.68
C LEU A 96 -30.09 12.61 24.87
N VAL A 97 -30.01 13.35 25.99
CA VAL A 97 -29.27 12.88 27.17
C VAL A 97 -29.94 11.63 27.78
N LEU A 98 -31.27 11.59 27.82
CA LEU A 98 -32.03 10.39 28.23
C LEU A 98 -31.62 9.17 27.38
N ALA A 99 -31.62 9.32 26.05
CA ALA A 99 -31.23 8.25 25.14
C ALA A 99 -29.78 7.78 25.41
N MET A 100 -28.85 8.70 25.59
CA MET A 100 -27.45 8.39 25.86
C MET A 100 -27.27 7.64 27.18
N LEU A 101 -27.93 8.05 28.26
CA LEU A 101 -27.87 7.40 29.56
C LEU A 101 -28.44 5.97 29.52
N VAL A 102 -29.59 5.81 28.83
CA VAL A 102 -30.23 4.50 28.69
C VAL A 102 -29.41 3.57 27.80
N PHE A 103 -28.86 4.04 26.69
CA PHE A 103 -28.03 3.21 25.81
C PHE A 103 -26.75 2.76 26.48
N ALA A 104 -26.11 3.62 27.27
CA ALA A 104 -24.94 3.24 28.05
C ALA A 104 -25.25 2.16 29.13
N ASN A 105 -26.51 2.06 29.56
CA ASN A 105 -26.96 1.14 30.60
C ASN A 105 -28.10 0.23 30.11
N TRP A 106 -28.14 -0.13 28.84
CA TRP A 106 -29.26 -0.80 28.17
C TRP A 106 -29.77 -2.06 28.89
N THR A 107 -28.84 -2.90 29.31
CA THR A 107 -29.18 -4.17 30.00
C THR A 107 -29.77 -3.97 31.38
N ARG A 108 -29.55 -2.82 32.04
CA ARG A 108 -30.08 -2.49 33.35
C ARG A 108 -31.39 -1.69 33.30
N ALA A 109 -31.69 -1.09 32.14
CA ALA A 109 -32.89 -0.31 31.92
C ALA A 109 -34.10 -1.22 31.68
N HIS A 110 -35.23 -0.94 32.32
CA HIS A 110 -36.47 -1.68 32.08
C HIS A 110 -37.05 -1.34 30.68
N GLN A 111 -37.84 -2.24 30.12
CA GLN A 111 -38.32 -2.16 28.74
C GLN A 111 -39.07 -0.84 28.41
N ALA A 112 -39.89 -0.35 29.34
CA ALA A 112 -40.61 0.92 29.12
C ALA A 112 -39.66 2.11 28.98
N LEU A 113 -38.60 2.17 29.79
CA LEU A 113 -37.57 3.22 29.69
C LEU A 113 -36.77 3.12 28.39
N GLN A 114 -36.47 1.90 27.93
CA GLN A 114 -35.82 1.66 26.65
C GLN A 114 -36.67 2.18 25.49
N GLN A 115 -37.97 1.92 25.48
CA GLN A 115 -38.91 2.42 24.48
C GLN A 115 -39.01 3.95 24.51
N LYS A 116 -39.12 4.56 25.66
CA LYS A 116 -39.11 6.03 25.81
C LYS A 116 -37.79 6.64 25.32
N ALA A 117 -36.67 6.02 25.64
CA ALA A 117 -35.36 6.49 25.16
C ALA A 117 -35.26 6.49 23.62
N LEU A 118 -35.81 5.47 22.96
CA LEU A 118 -35.88 5.42 21.50
C LEU A 118 -36.78 6.52 20.91
N GLN A 119 -37.94 6.77 21.53
CA GLN A 119 -38.84 7.87 21.13
C GLN A 119 -38.17 9.23 21.33
N ALA A 120 -37.51 9.43 22.47
CA ALA A 120 -36.78 10.64 22.79
C ALA A 120 -35.60 10.89 21.81
N LEU A 121 -34.91 9.83 21.41
CA LEU A 121 -33.84 9.92 20.37
C LEU A 121 -34.42 10.34 19.02
N HIS A 122 -35.54 9.76 18.58
CA HIS A 122 -36.21 10.16 17.33
C HIS A 122 -36.62 11.64 17.38
N PHE A 123 -37.26 12.06 18.46
CA PHE A 123 -37.65 13.45 18.64
C PHE A 123 -36.46 14.41 18.62
N ALA A 124 -35.36 14.08 19.30
CA ALA A 124 -34.14 14.87 19.29
C ALA A 124 -33.51 14.95 17.90
N ALA A 125 -33.50 13.87 17.14
CA ALA A 125 -32.98 13.82 15.78
C ALA A 125 -33.85 14.63 14.79
N GLU A 126 -35.19 14.53 14.90
CA GLU A 126 -36.15 15.29 14.10
C GLU A 126 -36.12 16.79 14.42
N SER A 127 -35.88 17.15 15.66
CA SER A 127 -35.68 18.54 16.12
C SER A 127 -34.35 19.14 15.60
N GLY A 128 -33.55 18.40 14.84
CA GLY A 128 -32.35 18.91 14.20
C GLY A 128 -31.08 18.84 15.04
N LEU A 129 -31.06 18.17 16.19
CA LEU A 129 -29.85 17.99 17.00
C LEU A 129 -28.84 17.07 16.32
N PRO A 130 -27.64 17.56 15.91
CA PRO A 130 -26.69 16.74 15.13
C PRO A 130 -26.23 15.48 15.85
N GLN A 131 -26.01 15.56 17.16
CA GLN A 131 -25.64 14.38 17.99
C GLN A 131 -26.76 13.34 18.04
N GLY A 132 -28.05 13.80 18.14
CA GLY A 132 -29.21 12.93 18.08
C GLY A 132 -29.33 12.21 16.74
N GLN A 133 -29.15 12.95 15.65
CA GLN A 133 -29.12 12.40 14.28
C GLN A 133 -28.01 11.37 14.10
N TRP A 134 -26.82 11.64 14.65
CA TRP A 134 -25.70 10.71 14.59
C TRP A 134 -25.97 9.43 15.40
N LEU A 135 -26.47 9.57 16.63
CA LEU A 135 -26.80 8.42 17.47
C LEU A 135 -27.90 7.54 16.83
N LEU A 136 -28.90 8.17 16.22
CA LEU A 136 -29.96 7.48 15.49
C LEU A 136 -29.41 6.76 14.23
N ALA A 137 -28.49 7.39 13.50
CA ALA A 137 -27.81 6.77 12.37
C ALA A 137 -27.03 5.51 12.81
N GLN A 138 -26.31 5.59 13.93
CA GLN A 138 -25.59 4.43 14.48
C GLN A 138 -26.54 3.30 14.89
N GLN A 139 -27.64 3.62 15.56
CA GLN A 139 -28.69 2.65 15.93
C GLN A 139 -29.28 1.94 14.70
N LYS A 140 -29.44 2.65 13.60
CA LYS A 140 -29.90 2.09 12.31
C LYS A 140 -28.79 1.37 11.52
N GLY A 141 -27.59 1.19 12.09
CA GLY A 141 -26.50 0.44 11.47
C GLY A 141 -25.74 1.19 10.38
N ALA A 142 -25.70 2.53 10.42
CA ALA A 142 -25.02 3.35 9.39
C ALA A 142 -23.55 2.96 9.17
N LYS A 143 -22.81 2.60 10.22
CA LYS A 143 -21.41 2.15 10.13
C LYS A 143 -21.28 0.85 9.34
N GLU A 144 -22.15 -0.12 9.60
CA GLU A 144 -22.16 -1.41 8.90
C GLU A 144 -22.54 -1.25 7.43
N PHE A 145 -23.58 -0.44 7.16
CA PHE A 145 -24.02 -0.16 5.81
C PHE A 145 -22.99 0.62 5.00
N ALA A 146 -22.31 1.59 5.59
CA ALA A 146 -21.23 2.30 4.93
C ALA A 146 -20.04 1.39 4.59
N ALA A 147 -19.81 0.35 5.41
CA ALA A 147 -18.73 -0.62 5.19
C ALA A 147 -19.03 -1.64 4.07
N ARG A 148 -20.29 -1.85 3.71
CA ARG A 148 -20.74 -2.83 2.71
C ARG A 148 -20.90 -2.21 1.32
N SER A 149 -20.52 -2.96 0.28
CA SER A 149 -20.85 -2.58 -1.09
C SER A 149 -22.38 -2.61 -1.31
N PRO A 150 -22.96 -1.67 -2.06
CA PRO A 150 -24.37 -1.69 -2.41
C PRO A 150 -24.76 -2.83 -3.36
N ILE A 151 -23.78 -3.46 -4.01
CA ILE A 151 -24.00 -4.49 -5.02
C ILE A 151 -24.50 -5.79 -4.36
N GLY A 152 -25.66 -6.30 -4.82
CA GLY A 152 -26.22 -7.59 -4.35
C GLY A 152 -27.08 -7.51 -3.09
N LEU A 153 -27.44 -6.31 -2.60
CA LEU A 153 -28.35 -6.15 -1.46
C LEU A 153 -29.83 -6.28 -1.90
N SER A 154 -30.67 -6.88 -1.02
CA SER A 154 -32.13 -6.91 -1.22
C SER A 154 -32.73 -5.49 -1.11
N LYS A 155 -33.93 -5.30 -1.69
CA LYS A 155 -34.63 -4.00 -1.68
C LYS A 155 -34.83 -3.46 -0.26
N GLU A 156 -35.26 -4.30 0.69
CA GLU A 156 -35.48 -3.92 2.07
C GLU A 156 -34.18 -3.46 2.77
N VAL A 157 -33.07 -4.15 2.51
CA VAL A 157 -31.76 -3.79 3.07
C VAL A 157 -31.28 -2.48 2.46
N MET A 158 -31.55 -2.23 1.18
CA MET A 158 -31.25 -0.96 0.51
C MET A 158 -32.03 0.21 1.11
N GLU A 159 -33.33 0.03 1.41
CA GLU A 159 -34.16 1.06 2.05
C GLU A 159 -33.67 1.37 3.47
N ARG A 160 -33.32 0.34 4.26
CA ARG A 160 -32.72 0.54 5.60
C ARG A 160 -31.38 1.24 5.52
N ARG A 161 -30.54 0.88 4.55
CA ARG A 161 -29.26 1.55 4.27
C ARG A 161 -29.49 3.02 3.93
N ALA A 162 -30.40 3.33 3.02
CA ALA A 162 -30.71 4.69 2.61
C ALA A 162 -31.14 5.55 3.81
N THR A 163 -32.05 5.04 4.66
CA THR A 163 -32.52 5.74 5.86
C THR A 163 -31.37 5.97 6.86
N ALA A 164 -30.53 4.96 7.10
CA ALA A 164 -29.42 5.09 8.04
C ALA A 164 -28.37 6.10 7.56
N LEU A 165 -28.03 6.09 6.27
CA LEU A 165 -27.08 7.03 5.68
C LEU A 165 -27.67 8.44 5.54
N GLU A 166 -28.99 8.60 5.39
CA GLU A 166 -29.65 9.90 5.40
C GLU A 166 -29.48 10.61 6.76
N TRP A 167 -29.71 9.90 7.86
CA TRP A 167 -29.48 10.43 9.20
C TRP A 167 -28.00 10.76 9.43
N ALA A 168 -27.08 9.91 8.96
CA ALA A 168 -25.65 10.19 9.02
C ALA A 168 -25.28 11.44 8.21
N ALA A 169 -25.88 11.64 7.03
CA ALA A 169 -25.66 12.83 6.21
C ALA A 169 -26.18 14.11 6.87
N ARG A 170 -27.35 14.05 7.55
CA ARG A 170 -27.87 15.18 8.33
C ARG A 170 -26.93 15.54 9.49
N ALA A 171 -26.46 14.54 10.23
CA ALA A 171 -25.49 14.72 11.32
C ALA A 171 -24.16 15.31 10.81
N ALA A 172 -23.69 14.84 9.66
CA ALA A 172 -22.46 15.33 9.01
C ALA A 172 -22.58 16.81 8.59
N LYS A 173 -23.73 17.21 8.05
CA LYS A 173 -24.03 18.63 7.78
C LYS A 173 -24.07 19.46 9.05
N GLY A 174 -24.50 18.89 10.16
CA GLY A 174 -24.50 19.50 11.50
C GLY A 174 -23.10 19.59 12.13
N GLY A 175 -22.04 19.16 11.43
CA GLY A 175 -20.66 19.30 11.89
C GLY A 175 -20.12 18.13 12.72
N ILE A 176 -20.82 17.00 12.79
CA ILE A 176 -20.30 15.79 13.46
C ILE A 176 -19.20 15.16 12.62
N ILE A 177 -17.95 15.26 13.08
CA ILE A 177 -16.75 14.79 12.35
C ILE A 177 -16.81 13.31 12.03
N ASP A 178 -17.27 12.46 12.97
CA ASP A 178 -17.38 11.02 12.74
C ASP A 178 -18.42 10.69 11.65
N ALA A 179 -19.51 11.45 11.60
CA ALA A 179 -20.51 11.34 10.53
C ALA A 179 -19.93 11.79 9.18
N GLN A 180 -19.17 12.88 9.15
CA GLN A 180 -18.48 13.34 7.94
C GLN A 180 -17.48 12.31 7.43
N ARG A 181 -16.68 11.70 8.33
CA ARG A 181 -15.75 10.62 7.98
C ARG A 181 -16.48 9.40 7.40
N LEU A 182 -17.57 8.99 8.02
CA LEU A 182 -18.38 7.87 7.54
C LEU A 182 -18.93 8.13 6.15
N MET A 183 -19.46 9.34 5.90
CA MET A 183 -19.98 9.74 4.58
C MET A 183 -18.87 9.84 3.53
N ALA A 184 -17.70 10.36 3.91
CA ALA A 184 -16.53 10.39 3.05
C ALA A 184 -16.06 8.96 2.69
N ASP A 185 -15.97 8.06 3.68
CA ASP A 185 -15.57 6.67 3.44
C ASP A 185 -16.57 5.91 2.54
N SER A 186 -17.87 6.16 2.69
CA SER A 186 -18.90 5.60 1.80
C SER A 186 -18.70 6.09 0.36
N ALA A 187 -18.54 7.40 0.17
CA ALA A 187 -18.33 8.01 -1.15
C ALA A 187 -17.01 7.52 -1.80
N TRP A 188 -15.95 7.33 -1.02
CA TRP A 188 -14.68 6.78 -1.51
C TRP A 188 -14.83 5.36 -2.05
N ARG A 189 -15.58 4.50 -1.37
CA ARG A 189 -15.84 3.11 -1.81
C ARG A 189 -16.74 3.03 -3.04
N GLU A 190 -17.60 4.03 -3.21
CA GLU A 190 -18.47 4.18 -4.38
C GLU A 190 -17.77 4.85 -5.57
N PHE A 191 -16.48 5.23 -5.41
CA PHE A 191 -15.69 5.99 -6.38
C PHE A 191 -16.32 7.35 -6.76
N ASP A 192 -17.19 7.88 -5.91
CA ASP A 192 -17.79 9.21 -6.06
C ASP A 192 -16.85 10.25 -5.44
N TYR A 193 -15.85 10.67 -6.21
CA TYR A 193 -14.82 11.59 -5.75
C TYR A 193 -15.35 12.99 -5.44
N VAL A 194 -16.40 13.45 -6.14
CA VAL A 194 -17.02 14.76 -5.88
C VAL A 194 -17.68 14.77 -4.51
N LYS A 195 -18.48 13.74 -4.22
CA LYS A 195 -19.13 13.58 -2.94
C LYS A 195 -18.13 13.31 -1.80
N TYR A 196 -17.05 12.58 -2.11
CA TYR A 196 -15.94 12.40 -1.17
C TYR A 196 -15.33 13.74 -0.76
N LEU A 197 -14.97 14.59 -1.72
CA LEU A 197 -14.39 15.90 -1.47
C LEU A 197 -15.33 16.82 -0.67
N PHE A 198 -16.63 16.76 -0.95
CA PHE A 198 -17.62 17.53 -0.19
C PHE A 198 -17.56 17.25 1.32
N TRP A 199 -17.37 15.97 1.71
CA TRP A 199 -17.30 15.56 3.11
C TRP A 199 -15.90 15.63 3.70
N ALA A 200 -14.86 15.35 2.90
CA ALA A 200 -13.48 15.22 3.38
C ALA A 200 -12.74 16.56 3.49
N LEU A 201 -13.02 17.54 2.63
CA LEU A 201 -12.32 18.83 2.67
C LEU A 201 -12.49 19.59 3.99
N PRO A 202 -13.69 19.69 4.61
CA PRO A 202 -13.83 20.31 5.92
C PRO A 202 -12.97 19.64 6.99
N ILE A 203 -12.89 18.30 6.98
CA ILE A 203 -12.07 17.53 7.92
C ILE A 203 -10.58 17.81 7.68
N ALA A 204 -10.14 17.82 6.41
CA ALA A 204 -8.76 18.11 6.05
C ALA A 204 -8.36 19.53 6.50
N HIS A 205 -9.21 20.53 6.30
CA HIS A 205 -8.96 21.90 6.77
C HIS A 205 -8.87 21.98 8.30
N ASP A 206 -9.73 21.26 9.01
CA ASP A 206 -9.71 21.26 10.47
C ASP A 206 -8.43 20.55 10.99
N SER A 207 -8.02 19.46 10.37
CA SER A 207 -6.75 18.77 10.67
C SER A 207 -5.54 19.66 10.46
N GLU A 208 -5.52 20.49 9.40
CA GLU A 208 -4.46 21.48 9.21
C GLU A 208 -4.41 22.58 10.29
N ARG A 209 -5.58 22.99 10.81
CA ARG A 209 -5.67 24.01 11.86
C ARG A 209 -5.24 23.47 13.23
N ARG A 210 -5.59 22.22 13.52
CA ARG A 210 -5.29 21.58 14.82
C ARG A 210 -3.81 21.22 15.01
N THR A 211 -2.97 21.42 14.03
CA THR A 211 -1.56 21.03 14.13
C THR A 211 -0.88 21.70 15.30
N VAL A 212 -0.52 20.88 16.26
CA VAL A 212 0.29 21.29 17.41
C VAL A 212 1.67 21.65 16.89
N THR A 213 2.09 22.88 17.11
CA THR A 213 3.48 23.31 16.94
C THR A 213 4.32 22.59 17.98
N SER A 214 4.98 21.51 17.57
CA SER A 214 6.02 20.91 18.39
C SER A 214 7.17 21.91 18.56
N VAL A 215 7.98 21.70 19.58
CA VAL A 215 9.19 22.50 19.90
C VAL A 215 10.10 22.69 18.65
N THR A 216 9.99 21.82 17.64
CA THR A 216 10.77 21.83 16.40
C THR A 216 10.13 22.62 15.25
N LYS A 217 9.02 23.33 15.45
CA LYS A 217 8.25 24.06 14.40
C LYS A 217 7.77 23.16 13.23
N ARG A 218 7.89 21.83 13.31
CA ARG A 218 7.34 20.91 12.33
C ARG A 218 5.93 20.52 12.73
N LYS A 219 5.01 20.62 11.77
CA LYS A 219 3.64 20.12 11.95
C LYS A 219 3.65 18.60 11.98
N VAL A 220 3.12 18.02 13.04
CA VAL A 220 2.96 16.57 13.17
C VAL A 220 1.51 16.21 12.87
N TYR A 221 1.29 15.38 11.87
CA TYR A 221 -0.03 14.87 11.48
C TYR A 221 -0.18 13.43 11.95
N THR A 222 -1.41 13.04 12.32
CA THR A 222 -1.72 11.65 12.61
C THR A 222 -1.80 10.82 11.33
N GLU A 223 -1.70 9.50 11.43
CA GLU A 223 -1.87 8.61 10.29
C GLU A 223 -3.24 8.79 9.61
N GLN A 224 -4.29 9.03 10.39
CA GLN A 224 -5.63 9.32 9.87
C GLN A 224 -5.67 10.62 9.07
N ASP A 225 -4.98 11.67 9.53
CA ASP A 225 -4.90 12.95 8.79
C ASP A 225 -4.16 12.75 7.46
N LEU A 226 -3.05 12.01 7.47
CA LEU A 226 -2.29 11.69 6.25
C LEU A 226 -3.14 10.89 5.26
N GLN A 227 -3.93 9.94 5.74
CA GLN A 227 -4.85 9.19 4.89
C GLN A 227 -5.91 10.09 4.23
N ILE A 228 -6.48 11.05 4.97
CA ILE A 228 -7.45 12.01 4.43
C ILE A 228 -6.78 12.88 3.37
N PHE A 229 -5.58 13.43 3.63
CA PHE A 229 -4.85 14.24 2.65
C PHE A 229 -4.52 13.45 1.38
N SER A 230 -4.10 12.19 1.51
CA SER A 230 -3.80 11.31 0.38
C SER A 230 -5.02 11.07 -0.50
N ARG A 231 -6.16 10.75 0.11
CA ARG A 231 -7.42 10.55 -0.61
C ARG A 231 -7.95 11.85 -1.22
N CYS A 232 -7.83 12.98 -0.51
CA CYS A 232 -8.21 14.30 -1.08
C CYS A 232 -7.36 14.65 -2.29
N ALA A 233 -6.04 14.47 -2.22
CA ALA A 233 -5.15 14.69 -3.35
C ALA A 233 -5.52 13.80 -4.55
N THR A 234 -5.80 12.52 -4.32
CA THR A 234 -6.22 11.58 -5.36
C THR A 234 -7.56 11.99 -5.97
N ALA A 235 -8.55 12.32 -5.14
CA ALA A 235 -9.89 12.72 -5.60
C ALA A 235 -9.83 14.00 -6.44
N LEU A 236 -9.06 15.01 -6.02
CA LEU A 236 -8.84 16.24 -6.78
C LEU A 236 -8.18 15.97 -8.13
N LEU A 237 -7.22 15.05 -8.20
CA LEU A 237 -6.59 14.65 -9.46
C LEU A 237 -7.57 13.93 -10.38
N MET A 238 -8.45 13.07 -9.84
CA MET A 238 -9.44 12.32 -10.62
C MET A 238 -10.62 13.17 -11.11
N THR A 239 -11.01 14.18 -10.35
CA THR A 239 -12.08 15.12 -10.75
C THR A 239 -11.62 16.20 -11.73
N MET A 240 -10.32 16.22 -12.08
CA MET A 240 -9.72 17.29 -12.88
C MET A 240 -10.02 18.69 -12.31
N ASP A 241 -10.07 18.78 -10.99
CA ASP A 241 -10.32 20.05 -10.32
C ASP A 241 -9.18 21.04 -10.64
N THR A 242 -9.55 22.26 -10.99
CA THR A 242 -8.61 23.33 -11.32
C THR A 242 -7.87 23.90 -10.11
N ASN A 243 -8.19 23.44 -8.89
CA ASN A 243 -7.55 23.92 -7.67
C ASN A 243 -6.17 23.30 -7.43
N THR A 244 -5.25 23.64 -8.33
CA THR A 244 -3.85 23.16 -8.30
C THR A 244 -3.15 23.48 -6.98
N ASN A 245 -3.54 24.56 -6.27
CA ASN A 245 -2.94 24.95 -5.00
C ASN A 245 -3.26 23.96 -3.87
N LEU A 246 -4.48 23.41 -3.84
CA LEU A 246 -4.83 22.38 -2.85
C LEU A 246 -4.10 21.07 -3.11
N ILE A 247 -3.99 20.67 -4.37
CA ILE A 247 -3.24 19.47 -4.77
C ILE A 247 -1.77 19.62 -4.36
N ASP A 248 -1.12 20.72 -4.71
CA ASP A 248 0.26 21.04 -4.31
C ASP A 248 0.44 20.97 -2.80
N ARG A 249 -0.50 21.53 -2.06
CA ARG A 249 -0.46 21.60 -0.60
C ARG A 249 -0.55 20.22 0.04
N TYR A 250 -1.52 19.41 -0.35
CA TYR A 250 -1.70 18.07 0.22
C TYR A 250 -0.57 17.12 -0.19
N LEU A 251 -0.15 17.13 -1.46
CA LEU A 251 0.99 16.34 -1.89
C LEU A 251 2.28 16.74 -1.16
N LYS A 252 2.47 18.02 -0.86
CA LYS A 252 3.64 18.49 -0.09
C LYS A 252 3.60 18.02 1.36
N ILE A 253 2.45 18.12 2.04
CA ILE A 253 2.28 17.61 3.40
C ILE A 253 2.64 16.13 3.45
N LEU A 254 2.13 15.34 2.52
CA LEU A 254 2.38 13.91 2.42
C LEU A 254 3.86 13.59 2.11
N ALA A 255 4.48 14.34 1.21
CA ALA A 255 5.90 14.15 0.89
C ALA A 255 6.82 14.53 2.06
N ASP A 256 6.48 15.59 2.81
CA ASP A 256 7.19 16.04 4.01
C ASP A 256 7.08 15.01 5.17
N SER A 257 6.03 14.16 5.18
CA SER A 257 5.92 13.04 6.13
C SER A 257 6.90 11.90 5.87
N GLY A 258 7.56 11.89 4.71
CA GLY A 258 8.59 10.91 4.35
C GLY A 258 8.10 9.72 3.53
N GLU A 259 6.82 9.65 3.17
CA GLU A 259 6.28 8.54 2.37
C GLU A 259 6.80 8.58 0.93
N SER A 260 7.47 7.50 0.48
CA SER A 260 8.09 7.42 -0.85
C SER A 260 7.10 7.58 -2.01
N LYS A 261 5.90 7.03 -1.88
CA LYS A 261 4.84 7.17 -2.89
C LYS A 261 4.36 8.61 -3.03
N ALA A 262 4.21 9.30 -1.90
CA ALA A 262 3.81 10.71 -1.89
C ALA A 262 4.90 11.62 -2.48
N GLN A 263 6.17 11.38 -2.12
CA GLN A 263 7.32 12.06 -2.71
C GLN A 263 7.38 11.85 -4.23
N PHE A 264 7.13 10.63 -4.68
CA PHE A 264 7.05 10.31 -6.10
C PHE A 264 5.91 11.06 -6.81
N SER A 265 4.71 11.03 -6.23
CA SER A 265 3.53 11.73 -6.77
C SER A 265 3.75 13.24 -6.84
N LEU A 266 4.34 13.84 -5.81
CA LEU A 266 4.71 15.25 -5.81
C LEU A 266 5.77 15.56 -6.88
N GLY A 267 6.76 14.67 -7.04
CA GLY A 267 7.77 14.78 -8.07
C GLY A 267 7.18 14.76 -9.48
N LEU A 268 6.25 13.83 -9.76
CA LEU A 268 5.50 13.75 -11.02
C LEU A 268 4.66 15.01 -11.26
N TRP A 269 3.94 15.45 -10.23
CA TRP A 269 3.12 16.67 -10.28
C TRP A 269 3.95 17.89 -10.63
N MET A 270 5.09 18.09 -9.95
CA MET A 270 5.99 19.21 -10.23
C MET A 270 6.65 19.14 -11.62
N ALA A 271 6.92 17.93 -12.12
CA ALA A 271 7.45 17.71 -13.46
C ALA A 271 6.38 17.82 -14.56
N ARG A 272 5.09 17.84 -14.20
CA ARG A 272 3.97 17.74 -15.16
C ARG A 272 4.06 16.50 -16.04
N MET A 273 4.44 15.37 -15.43
CA MET A 273 4.67 14.11 -16.11
C MET A 273 3.88 12.97 -15.46
N ASP A 274 3.58 11.96 -16.25
CA ASP A 274 3.06 10.70 -15.75
C ASP A 274 4.19 9.75 -15.30
N HIS A 275 3.82 8.60 -14.78
CA HIS A 275 4.76 7.55 -14.35
C HIS A 275 5.61 6.96 -15.50
N THR A 276 5.23 7.23 -16.75
CA THR A 276 6.01 6.83 -17.95
C THR A 276 7.02 7.89 -18.39
N GLY A 277 6.99 9.07 -17.76
CA GLY A 277 7.79 10.22 -18.14
C GLY A 277 7.22 11.01 -19.32
N ALA A 278 5.97 10.75 -19.73
CA ALA A 278 5.28 11.56 -20.72
C ALA A 278 4.69 12.82 -20.07
N LYS A 279 4.63 13.92 -20.85
CA LYS A 279 4.06 15.18 -20.37
C LYS A 279 2.55 15.09 -20.29
N ILE A 280 1.98 15.55 -19.17
CA ILE A 280 0.54 15.66 -18.97
C ILE A 280 0.11 17.09 -19.33
N ASN A 281 -0.55 17.26 -20.46
CA ASN A 281 -0.98 18.58 -20.93
C ASN A 281 -2.18 19.14 -20.14
N ALA A 282 -2.94 18.29 -19.47
CA ALA A 282 -4.10 18.68 -18.67
C ALA A 282 -3.72 19.41 -17.36
N ILE A 283 -2.47 19.31 -16.90
CA ILE A 283 -2.02 19.99 -15.69
C ILE A 283 -1.53 21.41 -16.08
N PRO A 284 -2.21 22.49 -15.64
CA PRO A 284 -1.79 23.84 -15.98
C PRO A 284 -0.49 24.23 -15.28
N GLY A 285 0.24 25.18 -15.89
CA GLY A 285 1.45 25.77 -15.32
C GLY A 285 2.77 25.21 -15.89
N VAL A 286 3.88 25.76 -15.39
CA VAL A 286 5.24 25.42 -15.83
C VAL A 286 5.80 24.26 -15.04
N ALA A 287 6.53 23.36 -15.71
CA ALA A 287 7.22 22.26 -15.04
C ALA A 287 8.41 22.74 -14.21
N HIS A 288 8.50 22.29 -12.96
CA HIS A 288 9.58 22.63 -12.03
C HIS A 288 10.55 21.46 -11.85
N TYR A 289 11.30 21.12 -12.89
CA TYR A 289 12.16 19.92 -12.93
C TYR A 289 13.19 19.86 -11.78
N LYS A 290 13.78 20.97 -11.35
CA LYS A 290 14.74 20.98 -10.21
C LYS A 290 14.09 20.55 -8.90
N LYS A 291 12.87 21.04 -8.63
CA LYS A 291 12.10 20.63 -7.45
C LYS A 291 11.63 19.19 -7.56
N ALA A 292 11.19 18.79 -8.76
CA ALA A 292 10.77 17.42 -9.05
C ALA A 292 11.91 16.41 -8.78
N ILE A 293 13.12 16.67 -9.28
CA ILE A 293 14.28 15.80 -9.08
C ILE A 293 14.56 15.63 -7.58
N ARG A 294 14.48 16.70 -6.77
CA ARG A 294 14.71 16.60 -5.33
C ARG A 294 13.77 15.59 -4.65
N TRP A 295 12.47 15.64 -4.97
CA TRP A 295 11.51 14.71 -4.40
C TRP A 295 11.63 13.29 -4.98
N LEU A 296 11.87 13.19 -6.28
CA LEU A 296 12.11 11.91 -6.94
C LEU A 296 13.37 11.22 -6.41
N SER A 297 14.44 11.97 -6.10
CA SER A 297 15.65 11.39 -5.50
C SER A 297 15.37 10.79 -4.13
N GLN A 298 14.60 11.48 -3.27
CA GLN A 298 14.22 10.95 -1.97
C GLN A 298 13.38 9.67 -2.08
N ALA A 299 12.42 9.64 -3.02
CA ALA A 299 11.63 8.44 -3.28
C ALA A 299 12.48 7.29 -3.83
N ALA A 300 13.43 7.60 -4.70
CA ALA A 300 14.34 6.64 -5.32
C ALA A 300 15.31 6.01 -4.30
N GLU A 301 15.85 6.81 -3.37
CA GLU A 301 16.70 6.37 -2.26
C GLU A 301 15.95 5.43 -1.30
N GLN A 302 14.64 5.58 -1.18
CA GLN A 302 13.77 4.66 -0.44
C GLN A 302 13.40 3.40 -1.22
N GLY A 303 14.01 3.15 -2.38
CA GLY A 303 13.85 1.93 -3.17
C GLY A 303 12.77 1.99 -4.26
N LEU A 304 12.14 3.13 -4.51
CA LEU A 304 11.12 3.25 -5.56
C LEU A 304 11.77 3.35 -6.95
N SER A 305 11.88 2.23 -7.65
CA SER A 305 12.51 2.12 -8.98
C SER A 305 11.92 3.04 -10.06
N ALA A 306 10.61 3.30 -9.99
CA ALA A 306 9.91 4.20 -10.89
C ALA A 306 10.44 5.64 -10.82
N ALA A 307 10.90 6.08 -9.64
CA ALA A 307 11.47 7.41 -9.47
C ALA A 307 12.79 7.59 -10.26
N TRP A 308 13.66 6.59 -10.24
CA TRP A 308 14.87 6.57 -11.08
C TRP A 308 14.53 6.66 -12.55
N TYR A 309 13.50 5.92 -12.98
CA TYR A 309 13.06 5.93 -14.38
C TYR A 309 12.57 7.31 -14.80
N VAL A 310 11.70 7.95 -14.01
CA VAL A 310 11.19 9.29 -14.32
C VAL A 310 12.31 10.33 -14.31
N MET A 311 13.27 10.27 -13.38
CA MET A 311 14.44 11.14 -13.42
C MET A 311 15.23 10.98 -14.71
N SER A 312 15.44 9.76 -15.20
CA SER A 312 16.10 9.55 -16.50
C SER A 312 15.37 10.28 -17.64
N ARG A 313 14.02 10.33 -17.60
CA ARG A 313 13.21 11.06 -18.60
C ARG A 313 13.35 12.58 -18.47
N ILE A 314 13.40 13.10 -17.23
CA ILE A 314 13.58 14.54 -16.99
C ILE A 314 14.92 15.01 -17.58
N TYR A 315 16.03 14.26 -17.37
CA TYR A 315 17.34 14.62 -17.90
C TYR A 315 17.43 14.59 -19.44
N LEU A 316 16.45 13.98 -20.12
CA LEU A 316 16.34 14.00 -21.59
C LEU A 316 15.52 15.18 -22.13
N LYS A 317 14.74 15.88 -21.27
CA LYS A 317 13.87 16.98 -21.73
C LYS A 317 14.66 18.18 -22.23
N PRO A 318 14.32 18.72 -23.42
CA PRO A 318 15.01 19.90 -23.98
C PRO A 318 14.87 21.14 -23.09
N GLU A 319 13.72 21.26 -22.41
CA GLU A 319 13.38 22.40 -21.55
C GLU A 319 14.12 22.36 -20.20
N PHE A 320 14.79 21.27 -19.89
CA PHE A 320 15.54 21.16 -18.64
C PHE A 320 16.93 21.76 -18.78
N SER A 321 17.22 22.82 -18.00
CA SER A 321 18.49 23.55 -18.06
C SER A 321 19.73 22.70 -17.73
N ARG A 322 19.56 21.55 -17.09
CA ARG A 322 20.61 20.58 -16.76
C ARG A 322 20.50 19.29 -17.55
N ARG A 323 20.00 19.38 -18.77
CA ARG A 323 19.92 18.22 -19.68
C ARG A 323 21.29 17.57 -19.80
N CYS A 324 21.36 16.26 -19.51
CA CYS A 324 22.60 15.49 -19.58
C CYS A 324 22.30 14.04 -19.92
N LEU A 325 22.79 13.58 -21.07
CA LEU A 325 22.57 12.21 -21.54
C LEU A 325 23.27 11.18 -20.64
N ALA A 326 24.43 11.53 -20.08
CA ALA A 326 25.16 10.63 -19.17
C ALA A 326 24.37 10.40 -17.88
N GLU A 327 23.82 11.45 -17.28
CA GLU A 327 22.97 11.34 -16.08
C GLU A 327 21.67 10.61 -16.39
N ALA A 328 21.04 10.89 -17.54
CA ALA A 328 19.85 10.16 -17.97
C ALA A 328 20.10 8.66 -18.05
N ARG A 329 21.24 8.26 -18.64
CA ARG A 329 21.64 6.86 -18.73
C ARG A 329 21.92 6.26 -17.36
N ARG A 330 22.66 6.97 -16.51
CA ARG A 330 22.94 6.53 -15.13
C ARG A 330 21.66 6.24 -14.35
N HIS A 331 20.70 7.16 -14.39
CA HIS A 331 19.41 6.97 -13.73
C HIS A 331 18.59 5.83 -14.36
N LEU A 332 18.67 5.62 -15.68
CA LEU A 332 18.03 4.49 -16.34
C LEU A 332 18.66 3.15 -15.89
N GLU A 333 19.99 3.10 -15.75
CA GLU A 333 20.69 1.91 -15.24
C GLU A 333 20.32 1.63 -13.77
N MET A 334 20.20 2.68 -12.94
CA MET A 334 19.71 2.52 -11.56
C MET A 334 18.28 2.01 -11.52
N ALA A 335 17.39 2.53 -12.36
CA ALA A 335 16.02 2.04 -12.45
C ALA A 335 15.97 0.56 -12.86
N ALA A 336 16.79 0.14 -13.81
CA ALA A 336 16.84 -1.25 -14.25
C ALA A 336 17.38 -2.19 -13.15
N LYS A 337 18.46 -1.77 -12.45
CA LYS A 337 19.06 -2.53 -11.33
C LYS A 337 18.07 -2.69 -10.16
N THR A 338 17.25 -1.68 -9.90
CA THR A 338 16.22 -1.71 -8.86
C THR A 338 14.91 -2.37 -9.32
N GLY A 339 14.88 -2.97 -10.50
CA GLY A 339 13.78 -3.81 -10.96
C GLY A 339 12.71 -3.10 -11.80
N HIS A 340 12.95 -1.93 -12.36
CA HIS A 340 11.97 -1.26 -13.23
C HIS A 340 11.90 -1.90 -14.62
N MET A 341 10.82 -2.60 -14.94
CA MET A 341 10.63 -3.39 -16.15
C MET A 341 10.90 -2.61 -17.46
N ARG A 342 10.37 -1.40 -17.59
CA ARG A 342 10.60 -0.57 -18.79
C ARG A 342 12.06 -0.15 -18.96
N ALA A 343 12.74 0.16 -17.84
CA ALA A 343 14.16 0.51 -17.89
C ALA A 343 15.01 -0.69 -18.34
N GLN A 344 14.70 -1.89 -17.84
CA GLN A 344 15.36 -3.13 -18.27
C GLN A 344 15.14 -3.41 -19.75
N LEU A 345 13.90 -3.25 -20.24
CA LEU A 345 13.58 -3.41 -21.65
C LEU A 345 14.36 -2.40 -22.53
N GLU A 346 14.40 -1.14 -22.13
CA GLU A 346 15.10 -0.09 -22.87
C GLU A 346 16.62 -0.31 -22.92
N LEU A 347 17.23 -0.69 -21.79
CA LEU A 347 18.66 -1.05 -21.75
C LEU A 347 18.95 -2.28 -22.60
N GLY A 348 18.09 -3.29 -22.57
CA GLY A 348 18.18 -4.46 -23.43
C GLY A 348 18.12 -4.11 -24.92
N LEU A 349 17.17 -3.25 -25.29
CA LEU A 349 17.03 -2.74 -26.66
C LEU A 349 18.24 -1.89 -27.09
N ALA A 350 18.74 -1.01 -26.24
CA ALA A 350 19.90 -0.18 -26.52
C ALA A 350 21.15 -1.04 -26.71
N ALA A 351 21.38 -2.02 -25.86
CA ALA A 351 22.47 -2.97 -25.97
C ALA A 351 22.35 -3.80 -27.26
N TRP A 352 21.15 -4.29 -27.59
CA TRP A 352 20.94 -5.03 -28.86
C TRP A 352 21.21 -4.20 -30.12
N ARG A 353 20.85 -2.92 -30.11
CA ARG A 353 21.17 -2.00 -31.22
C ARG A 353 22.69 -1.77 -31.35
N GLY A 354 23.39 -1.70 -30.19
CA GLY A 354 24.86 -1.52 -30.15
C GLY A 354 25.70 -2.74 -30.53
N ARG A 355 25.10 -3.92 -30.73
CA ARG A 355 25.81 -5.20 -30.94
C ARG A 355 26.83 -5.23 -32.11
N ARG A 356 26.72 -4.32 -33.09
CA ARG A 356 27.68 -4.23 -34.18
C ARG A 356 29.00 -3.60 -33.76
N ASN A 357 28.97 -2.73 -32.75
CA ASN A 357 30.12 -1.98 -32.26
C ASN A 357 30.80 -2.62 -31.06
N ASP A 358 30.09 -3.49 -30.33
CA ASP A 358 30.60 -4.15 -29.16
C ASP A 358 30.16 -5.64 -29.13
N PRO A 359 31.13 -6.57 -29.24
CA PRO A 359 30.86 -8.01 -29.30
C PRO A 359 30.11 -8.59 -28.10
N ARG A 360 30.21 -7.94 -26.90
CA ARG A 360 29.55 -8.39 -25.68
C ARG A 360 28.21 -7.69 -25.43
N SER A 361 27.79 -6.85 -26.33
CA SER A 361 26.56 -6.06 -26.18
C SER A 361 25.28 -6.90 -26.27
N ASP A 362 25.31 -7.98 -27.06
CA ASP A 362 24.20 -8.93 -27.16
C ASP A 362 24.02 -9.77 -25.91
N ILE A 363 25.09 -10.11 -25.20
CA ILE A 363 25.05 -10.79 -23.89
C ILE A 363 24.38 -9.87 -22.86
N ARG A 364 24.81 -8.61 -22.80
CA ARG A 364 24.18 -7.60 -21.91
C ARG A 364 22.72 -7.36 -22.30
N ALA A 365 22.40 -7.36 -23.60
CA ALA A 365 21.04 -7.23 -24.07
C ALA A 365 20.17 -8.39 -23.54
N LEU A 366 20.67 -9.62 -23.68
CA LEU A 366 19.96 -10.81 -23.22
C LEU A 366 19.70 -10.77 -21.71
N TYR A 367 20.70 -10.37 -20.92
CA TYR A 367 20.56 -10.21 -19.46
C TYR A 367 19.39 -9.29 -19.10
N TRP A 368 19.36 -8.08 -19.63
CA TRP A 368 18.30 -7.12 -19.30
C TRP A 368 16.93 -7.53 -19.84
N LEU A 369 16.88 -8.17 -21.01
CA LEU A 369 15.63 -8.66 -21.58
C LEU A 369 15.07 -9.84 -20.79
N GLN A 370 15.90 -10.71 -20.23
CA GLN A 370 15.44 -11.77 -19.34
C GLN A 370 14.81 -11.20 -18.08
N GLN A 371 15.44 -10.23 -17.43
CA GLN A 371 14.87 -9.54 -16.27
C GLN A 371 13.51 -8.90 -16.59
N ALA A 372 13.38 -8.27 -17.75
CA ALA A 372 12.11 -7.68 -18.18
C ALA A 372 11.04 -8.75 -18.50
N ARG A 373 11.43 -9.88 -19.09
CA ARG A 373 10.54 -11.03 -19.36
C ARG A 373 9.99 -11.60 -18.07
N ASP A 374 10.83 -11.77 -17.06
CA ASP A 374 10.44 -12.37 -15.78
C ASP A 374 9.42 -11.51 -15.02
N GLN A 375 9.33 -10.21 -15.39
CA GLN A 375 8.27 -9.28 -14.97
C GLN A 375 7.07 -9.23 -15.92
N GLY A 376 7.01 -10.10 -16.94
CA GLY A 376 5.87 -10.23 -17.86
C GLY A 376 5.94 -9.38 -19.15
N SER A 377 7.08 -8.82 -19.52
CA SER A 377 7.23 -8.07 -20.78
C SER A 377 7.12 -8.97 -22.01
N THR A 378 6.02 -8.83 -22.76
CA THR A 378 5.81 -9.58 -24.03
C THR A 378 6.79 -9.16 -25.14
N GLU A 379 7.22 -7.91 -25.12
CA GLU A 379 8.21 -7.39 -26.07
C GLU A 379 9.59 -8.00 -25.83
N ALA A 380 9.99 -8.14 -24.56
CA ALA A 380 11.22 -8.81 -24.18
C ALA A 380 11.24 -10.28 -24.67
N ILE A 381 10.11 -11.01 -24.51
CA ILE A 381 9.99 -12.39 -25.01
C ILE A 381 10.23 -12.47 -26.53
N LYS A 382 9.66 -11.54 -27.30
CA LYS A 382 9.85 -11.50 -28.76
C LYS A 382 11.29 -11.24 -29.15
N LEU A 383 11.97 -10.37 -28.41
CA LEU A 383 13.37 -10.01 -28.67
C LEU A 383 14.32 -11.15 -28.28
N ILE A 384 14.11 -11.78 -27.14
CA ILE A 384 14.91 -12.95 -26.72
C ILE A 384 14.87 -14.04 -27.77
N LYS A 385 13.69 -14.33 -28.34
CA LYS A 385 13.54 -15.31 -29.44
C LYS A 385 14.35 -14.94 -30.71
N LYS A 386 14.63 -13.65 -30.94
CA LYS A 386 15.44 -13.18 -32.06
C LYS A 386 16.95 -13.26 -31.77
N ILE A 387 17.33 -13.14 -30.49
CA ILE A 387 18.73 -13.14 -30.04
C ILE A 387 19.24 -14.56 -29.83
N THR A 388 18.42 -15.41 -29.20
CA THR A 388 18.78 -16.78 -28.82
C THR A 388 18.30 -17.78 -29.87
N GLN A 389 19.04 -18.87 -29.97
CA GLN A 389 18.59 -20.02 -30.76
C GLN A 389 17.85 -21.04 -29.85
N PRO A 390 16.77 -21.65 -30.32
CA PRO A 390 16.12 -22.71 -29.58
C PRO A 390 17.05 -23.93 -29.45
N VAL A 391 17.13 -24.46 -28.25
CA VAL A 391 17.90 -25.68 -27.98
C VAL A 391 17.20 -26.87 -28.62
N ARG A 392 17.90 -27.57 -29.50
CA ARG A 392 17.51 -28.88 -30.00
C ARG A 392 18.43 -29.92 -29.38
N LEU A 393 17.87 -30.88 -28.67
CA LEU A 393 18.65 -31.95 -28.03
C LEU A 393 19.52 -32.65 -29.07
N SER A 394 20.79 -32.82 -28.74
CA SER A 394 21.77 -33.36 -29.63
C SER A 394 21.77 -34.90 -29.64
N GLU A 395 21.38 -35.49 -30.77
CA GLU A 395 21.28 -36.96 -30.89
C GLU A 395 22.62 -37.68 -30.67
N TRP A 396 23.72 -37.13 -31.16
CA TRP A 396 25.04 -37.71 -30.92
C TRP A 396 25.40 -37.73 -29.43
N ALA A 397 25.02 -36.68 -28.72
CA ALA A 397 25.30 -36.59 -27.28
C ALA A 397 24.37 -37.53 -26.46
N ARG A 398 23.12 -37.71 -26.90
CA ARG A 398 22.20 -38.69 -26.31
C ARG A 398 22.79 -40.12 -26.42
N ILE A 399 23.19 -40.52 -27.62
CA ILE A 399 23.82 -41.84 -27.87
C ILE A 399 25.12 -42.00 -27.07
N ALA A 400 25.94 -40.95 -26.96
CA ALA A 400 27.17 -41.01 -26.19
C ALA A 400 26.89 -41.15 -24.68
N ARG A 401 25.87 -40.47 -24.13
CA ARG A 401 25.49 -40.61 -22.71
C ARG A 401 25.04 -42.02 -22.34
N GLU A 402 24.35 -42.72 -23.23
CA GLU A 402 23.90 -44.11 -23.01
C GLU A 402 25.08 -45.09 -22.85
N LYS A 403 26.28 -44.73 -23.29
CA LYS A 403 27.51 -45.52 -23.17
C LYS A 403 28.32 -45.21 -21.90
N PHE A 404 27.89 -44.26 -21.08
CA PHE A 404 28.60 -43.91 -19.85
C PHE A 404 28.55 -45.07 -18.84
N ASN A 405 29.72 -45.38 -18.28
CA ASN A 405 29.85 -46.26 -17.12
C ASN A 405 30.74 -45.59 -16.05
N ARG A 406 30.82 -46.20 -14.86
CA ARG A 406 31.60 -45.65 -13.75
C ARG A 406 33.08 -45.53 -14.04
N GLU A 407 33.64 -46.48 -14.77
CA GLU A 407 35.06 -46.49 -15.14
C GLU A 407 35.38 -45.30 -16.08
N MET A 408 34.55 -45.06 -17.09
CA MET A 408 34.74 -43.95 -18.01
C MET A 408 34.57 -42.60 -17.33
N SER A 409 33.62 -42.48 -16.41
CA SER A 409 33.43 -41.27 -15.64
C SER A 409 34.62 -40.96 -14.73
N ALA A 410 35.27 -41.99 -14.21
CA ALA A 410 36.50 -41.86 -13.43
C ALA A 410 37.72 -41.53 -14.31
N GLN A 411 37.83 -42.16 -15.48
CA GLN A 411 38.98 -42.02 -16.38
C GLN A 411 38.96 -40.72 -17.19
N TYR A 412 37.77 -40.25 -17.63
CA TYR A 412 37.62 -39.07 -18.51
C TYR A 412 36.52 -38.12 -18.03
N PRO A 413 36.59 -37.60 -16.80
CA PRO A 413 35.52 -36.83 -16.19
C PRO A 413 35.16 -35.57 -17.01
N PHE A 414 36.15 -34.84 -17.54
CA PHE A 414 35.90 -33.67 -18.38
C PHE A 414 35.18 -34.01 -19.69
N LEU A 415 35.50 -35.14 -20.32
CA LEU A 415 34.83 -35.59 -21.55
C LEU A 415 33.36 -35.91 -21.28
N VAL A 416 33.05 -36.54 -20.16
CA VAL A 416 31.68 -36.86 -19.73
C VAL A 416 30.86 -35.59 -19.59
N VAL A 417 31.37 -34.57 -18.86
CA VAL A 417 30.66 -33.30 -18.67
C VAL A 417 30.53 -32.53 -20.00
N ARG A 418 31.53 -32.58 -20.89
CA ARG A 418 31.43 -31.97 -22.21
C ARG A 418 30.35 -32.62 -23.09
N ILE A 419 30.13 -33.90 -22.99
CA ILE A 419 29.05 -34.62 -23.67
C ILE A 419 27.69 -34.26 -23.01
N GLU A 420 27.61 -34.13 -21.69
CA GLU A 420 26.42 -33.64 -21.00
C GLU A 420 26.05 -32.22 -21.46
N LEU A 421 27.02 -31.30 -21.53
CA LEU A 421 26.81 -29.95 -22.08
C LEU A 421 26.35 -30.02 -23.54
N GLY A 422 26.96 -30.90 -24.36
CA GLY A 422 26.50 -31.16 -25.71
C GLY A 422 25.04 -31.56 -25.79
N TYR A 423 24.57 -32.35 -24.87
CA TYR A 423 23.17 -32.79 -24.78
C TYR A 423 22.24 -31.63 -24.34
N TRP A 424 22.54 -31.03 -23.19
CA TRP A 424 21.65 -30.02 -22.59
C TRP A 424 21.59 -28.69 -23.34
N PHE A 425 22.66 -28.33 -24.06
CA PHE A 425 22.72 -27.10 -24.85
C PHE A 425 22.57 -27.32 -26.36
N GLY A 426 22.37 -28.58 -26.79
CA GLY A 426 22.22 -28.90 -28.22
C GLY A 426 23.46 -28.52 -29.02
N LEU A 427 24.67 -28.70 -28.47
CA LEU A 427 25.90 -28.40 -29.13
C LEU A 427 26.22 -29.45 -30.19
N THR A 428 26.83 -29.03 -31.29
CA THR A 428 27.47 -29.94 -32.23
C THR A 428 28.67 -30.61 -31.53
N ARG A 429 29.15 -31.73 -32.10
CA ARG A 429 30.31 -32.42 -31.53
C ARG A 429 31.57 -31.53 -31.51
N ALA A 430 31.76 -30.73 -32.55
CA ALA A 430 32.88 -29.79 -32.60
C ALA A 430 32.75 -28.72 -31.51
N GLU A 431 31.59 -28.13 -31.37
CA GLU A 431 31.30 -27.10 -30.33
C GLU A 431 31.58 -27.69 -28.95
N ALA A 432 31.02 -28.86 -28.60
CA ALA A 432 31.19 -29.47 -27.30
C ALA A 432 32.65 -29.76 -26.94
N LEU A 433 33.47 -30.12 -27.93
CA LEU A 433 34.88 -30.48 -27.72
C LEU A 433 35.84 -29.27 -27.82
N LEU A 434 35.47 -28.19 -28.53
CA LEU A 434 36.31 -27.01 -28.73
C LEU A 434 35.99 -25.88 -27.76
N LEU A 435 34.72 -25.71 -27.38
CA LEU A 435 34.27 -24.58 -26.59
C LEU A 435 35.08 -24.38 -25.29
N GLN A 436 35.56 -23.16 -25.10
CA GLN A 436 36.18 -22.74 -23.84
C GLN A 436 35.05 -22.37 -22.83
N ILE A 437 34.66 -23.32 -22.01
CA ILE A 437 33.46 -23.23 -21.18
C ILE A 437 33.54 -22.07 -20.18
N GLU A 438 34.72 -21.82 -19.62
CA GLU A 438 34.97 -20.75 -18.65
C GLU A 438 34.63 -19.33 -19.19
N SER A 439 35.05 -19.07 -20.41
CA SER A 439 34.76 -17.77 -21.05
C SER A 439 33.38 -17.71 -21.69
N ALA A 440 32.77 -18.87 -21.94
CA ALA A 440 31.48 -19.03 -22.60
C ALA A 440 30.29 -18.92 -21.63
N ASP A 441 30.48 -19.24 -20.36
CA ASP A 441 29.43 -19.15 -19.34
C ASP A 441 29.32 -17.72 -18.78
N HIS A 442 28.22 -17.04 -19.09
CA HIS A 442 27.90 -15.70 -18.57
C HIS A 442 26.86 -15.71 -17.45
N GLY A 443 26.58 -16.89 -16.85
CA GLY A 443 25.62 -17.07 -15.79
C GLY A 443 24.17 -17.19 -16.26
N HIS A 444 23.72 -16.31 -17.15
CA HIS A 444 22.36 -16.29 -17.70
C HIS A 444 22.27 -16.87 -19.11
N CYS A 445 23.38 -17.00 -19.81
CA CYS A 445 23.47 -17.61 -21.15
C CYS A 445 24.83 -18.24 -21.38
N LEU A 446 24.87 -19.17 -22.32
CA LEU A 446 26.09 -19.77 -22.85
C LEU A 446 26.40 -19.16 -24.21
N GLU A 447 27.60 -18.58 -24.37
CA GLU A 447 28.13 -18.09 -25.63
C GLU A 447 28.85 -19.21 -26.38
N VAL A 448 28.31 -19.65 -27.50
CA VAL A 448 28.94 -20.68 -28.32
C VAL A 448 29.70 -20.00 -29.43
N ASP A 449 31.01 -19.85 -29.26
CA ASP A 449 31.92 -19.30 -30.24
C ASP A 449 33.19 -20.15 -30.36
N ILE A 450 33.38 -20.81 -31.51
CA ILE A 450 34.54 -21.64 -31.82
C ILE A 450 35.22 -21.20 -33.14
N ARG A 451 35.01 -19.94 -33.55
CA ARG A 451 35.48 -19.43 -34.85
C ARG A 451 37.01 -19.36 -34.95
N GLU A 452 37.70 -19.21 -33.84
CA GLU A 452 39.17 -19.22 -33.80
C GLU A 452 39.74 -20.55 -34.35
N GLU A 453 39.14 -21.66 -33.94
CA GLU A 453 39.60 -23.01 -34.32
C GLU A 453 38.77 -23.61 -35.47
N HIS A 454 37.54 -23.09 -35.66
CA HIS A 454 36.63 -23.55 -36.70
C HIS A 454 35.97 -22.34 -37.43
N PRO A 455 36.65 -21.68 -38.38
CA PRO A 455 36.22 -20.40 -38.98
C PRO A 455 34.83 -20.42 -39.64
N ARG A 456 34.36 -21.59 -40.07
CA ARG A 456 33.01 -21.77 -40.65
C ARG A 456 31.88 -21.85 -39.62
N SER A 457 32.21 -21.90 -38.35
CA SER A 457 31.22 -21.89 -37.28
C SER A 457 30.54 -20.52 -37.15
N ARG A 458 29.33 -20.52 -36.61
CA ARG A 458 28.60 -19.28 -36.32
C ARG A 458 28.51 -19.07 -34.81
N ARG A 459 28.91 -17.89 -34.36
CA ARG A 459 28.69 -17.48 -32.97
C ARG A 459 27.19 -17.40 -32.68
N ARG A 460 26.74 -17.96 -31.53
CA ARG A 460 25.35 -17.95 -31.09
C ARG A 460 25.25 -17.91 -29.56
N LEU A 461 24.13 -17.37 -29.06
CA LEU A 461 23.81 -17.36 -27.63
C LEU A 461 22.71 -18.38 -27.38
N ILE A 462 22.89 -19.14 -26.31
CA ILE A 462 21.91 -20.11 -25.81
C ILE A 462 21.52 -19.69 -24.41
N GLU A 463 20.24 -19.54 -24.18
CA GLU A 463 19.70 -19.16 -22.88
C GLU A 463 19.78 -20.35 -21.91
N ILE A 464 20.24 -20.10 -20.68
CA ILE A 464 20.21 -21.10 -19.59
C ILE A 464 18.84 -21.02 -18.94
N LYS A 465 18.02 -22.08 -19.12
CA LYS A 465 16.62 -22.13 -18.66
C LYS A 465 16.36 -23.18 -17.60
N THR A 466 17.16 -24.27 -17.62
CA THR A 466 16.88 -25.43 -16.77
C THR A 466 17.96 -25.63 -15.73
N GLY A 467 17.59 -26.27 -14.61
CA GLY A 467 18.52 -26.62 -13.56
C GLY A 467 19.62 -27.57 -14.05
N GLU A 468 19.29 -28.48 -14.97
CA GLU A 468 20.25 -29.45 -15.53
C GLU A 468 21.33 -28.75 -16.36
N GLN A 469 20.95 -27.70 -17.10
CA GLN A 469 21.91 -26.86 -17.82
C GLN A 469 22.90 -26.20 -16.87
N ARG A 470 22.40 -25.62 -15.77
CA ARG A 470 23.24 -24.96 -14.77
C ARG A 470 24.13 -25.98 -14.05
N GLN A 471 23.58 -27.09 -13.62
CA GLN A 471 24.34 -28.16 -12.94
C GLN A 471 25.46 -28.77 -13.82
N ALA A 472 25.24 -28.88 -15.13
CA ALA A 472 26.27 -29.37 -16.04
C ALA A 472 27.45 -28.37 -16.15
N LEU A 473 27.18 -27.06 -16.14
CA LEU A 473 28.23 -26.03 -16.11
C LEU A 473 28.96 -26.02 -14.75
N GLU A 474 28.24 -26.09 -13.64
CA GLU A 474 28.82 -26.16 -12.30
C GLU A 474 29.69 -27.37 -12.10
N ARG A 475 29.30 -28.54 -12.62
CA ARG A 475 30.16 -29.76 -12.59
C ARG A 475 31.46 -29.55 -13.34
N PHE A 476 31.45 -28.80 -14.46
CA PHE A 476 32.68 -28.51 -15.17
C PHE A 476 33.61 -27.63 -14.31
N GLU A 477 33.10 -26.60 -13.66
CA GLU A 477 33.88 -25.76 -12.75
C GLU A 477 34.43 -26.53 -11.55
N GLN A 478 33.61 -27.37 -10.93
CA GLN A 478 34.05 -28.23 -9.81
C GLN A 478 35.17 -29.19 -10.22
N LEU A 479 35.09 -29.78 -11.41
CA LEU A 479 36.16 -30.60 -11.92
C LEU A 479 37.44 -29.80 -12.16
N ARG A 480 37.34 -28.61 -12.69
CA ARG A 480 38.47 -27.73 -12.89
C ARG A 480 39.16 -27.35 -11.58
N GLU A 481 38.36 -26.95 -10.58
CA GLU A 481 38.89 -26.66 -9.24
C GLU A 481 39.58 -27.86 -8.62
N LYS A 482 38.99 -29.07 -8.75
CA LYS A 482 39.54 -30.30 -8.25
C LYS A 482 40.89 -30.66 -8.88
N PHE A 483 41.08 -30.39 -10.17
CA PHE A 483 42.30 -30.70 -10.91
C PHE A 483 43.24 -29.48 -11.06
N SER A 484 42.95 -28.33 -10.45
CA SER A 484 43.56 -27.00 -10.53
C SER A 484 44.91 -26.90 -11.26
N GLU A 485 45.98 -27.54 -10.81
CA GLU A 485 47.31 -27.50 -11.43
C GLU A 485 47.45 -28.36 -12.70
N HIS A 486 46.61 -29.36 -12.88
CA HIS A 486 46.66 -30.33 -13.97
C HIS A 486 45.40 -30.35 -14.83
N ALA A 487 44.52 -29.37 -14.69
CA ALA A 487 43.24 -29.33 -15.39
C ALA A 487 43.39 -29.38 -16.91
N THR A 488 44.30 -28.62 -17.47
CA THR A 488 44.60 -28.61 -18.92
C THR A 488 45.14 -29.92 -19.42
N THR A 489 45.95 -30.62 -18.63
CA THR A 489 46.52 -31.93 -18.98
C THR A 489 45.49 -33.06 -18.84
N ALA A 490 44.65 -33.02 -17.78
CA ALA A 490 43.57 -33.97 -17.55
C ALA A 490 42.47 -33.86 -18.61
N GLU A 491 42.11 -32.63 -18.97
CA GLU A 491 41.13 -32.33 -20.02
C GLU A 491 41.66 -32.68 -21.42
N GLY A 492 42.89 -32.32 -21.68
CA GLY A 492 43.60 -32.54 -22.97
C GLY A 492 43.21 -31.54 -24.04
N ASN A 493 43.97 -31.55 -25.13
CA ASN A 493 43.67 -30.74 -26.30
C ASN A 493 42.54 -31.34 -27.18
N TYR A 494 42.06 -30.59 -28.19
CA TYR A 494 40.98 -31.06 -29.06
C TYR A 494 41.21 -32.43 -29.68
N ARG A 495 42.45 -32.72 -30.16
CA ARG A 495 42.78 -33.99 -30.81
C ARG A 495 42.67 -35.16 -29.80
N GLN A 496 43.11 -34.92 -28.59
CA GLN A 496 43.01 -35.91 -27.48
C GLN A 496 41.55 -36.13 -27.07
N ARG A 497 40.76 -35.07 -26.92
CA ARG A 497 39.33 -35.15 -26.63
C ARG A 497 38.57 -35.90 -27.72
N LEU A 498 38.89 -35.62 -28.98
CA LEU A 498 38.27 -36.27 -30.13
C LEU A 498 38.66 -37.77 -30.20
N TYR A 499 39.93 -38.12 -29.90
CA TYR A 499 40.39 -39.49 -29.85
C TYR A 499 39.68 -40.28 -28.73
N ARG A 500 39.62 -39.73 -27.52
CA ARG A 500 38.92 -40.33 -26.40
C ARG A 500 37.43 -40.53 -26.71
N PHE A 501 36.79 -39.54 -27.35
CA PHE A 501 35.41 -39.63 -27.81
C PHE A 501 35.23 -40.77 -28.86
N ARG A 502 36.12 -40.88 -29.86
CA ARG A 502 36.04 -41.95 -30.85
C ARG A 502 36.17 -43.33 -30.22
N ASN A 503 37.08 -43.50 -29.27
CA ASN A 503 37.23 -44.74 -28.52
C ASN A 503 35.96 -45.09 -27.74
N LEU A 504 35.35 -44.10 -27.09
CA LEU A 504 34.07 -44.29 -26.40
C LEU A 504 32.99 -44.80 -27.35
N MET A 505 32.91 -44.22 -28.54
CA MET A 505 31.90 -44.60 -29.53
C MET A 505 32.18 -45.94 -30.18
N SER A 506 33.46 -46.32 -30.31
CA SER A 506 33.90 -47.57 -30.97
C SER A 506 33.81 -48.81 -30.07
N THR A 507 33.75 -48.64 -28.73
CA THR A 507 33.54 -49.76 -27.81
C THR A 507 32.16 -50.39 -28.04
N ARG A 508 32.06 -51.31 -28.98
CA ARG A 508 30.97 -52.26 -29.10
C ARG A 508 30.88 -53.02 -27.78
N LYS A 509 29.67 -53.22 -27.23
CA LYS A 509 29.43 -54.23 -26.18
C LYS A 509 30.12 -55.51 -26.58
N ARG A 510 31.22 -55.88 -25.91
CA ARG A 510 31.66 -57.27 -25.86
C ARG A 510 30.60 -57.99 -25.04
N PHE A 511 29.50 -58.42 -25.67
CA PHE A 511 28.70 -59.52 -25.15
C PHE A 511 29.62 -60.75 -25.19
N SER A 512 30.01 -61.22 -24.04
CA SER A 512 30.58 -62.55 -23.89
C SER A 512 29.50 -63.57 -24.26
N PRO A 513 29.66 -64.33 -25.32
CA PRO A 513 28.94 -65.59 -25.45
C PRO A 513 29.79 -66.65 -24.76
N ASN A 514 29.33 -67.14 -23.62
CA ASN A 514 29.64 -68.50 -23.20
C ASN A 514 29.15 -68.73 -21.78
N ASN A 515 28.05 -69.43 -21.67
CA ASN A 515 28.02 -70.72 -20.99
C ASN A 515 26.64 -71.35 -21.25
N THR A 516 26.54 -71.98 -22.42
CA THR A 516 25.75 -73.20 -22.57
C THR A 516 26.73 -74.34 -22.71
N LEU A 517 26.87 -75.10 -21.68
CA LEU A 517 27.28 -76.49 -21.78
C LEU A 517 26.73 -77.24 -20.56
N CYS A 518 25.81 -78.12 -20.86
CA CYS A 518 25.67 -79.51 -20.41
C CYS A 518 25.85 -79.80 -18.90
N THR A 519 24.92 -80.28 -18.24
CA THR A 519 24.26 -81.61 -18.19
C THR A 519 23.01 -81.52 -17.35
#